data_33d5500fdfc43dd998a07770ed2de327
#
_entry.id   33d5500fdfc43dd998a07770ed2de327
#
_cell.length_a   1.000
_cell.length_b   1.000
_cell.length_c   1.000
_cell.angle_alpha   90.00
_cell.angle_beta   90.00
_cell.angle_gamma   90.00
#
_symmetry.space_group_name_H-M   'P 1'
#
loop_
_entity.id
_entity.type
_entity.pdbx_description
1 polymer ?
#
loop_
_entity_poly.entity_id
_entity_poly.type
_entity_poly.pdbx_seq_one_letter_code
_entity_poly.pdbx_strand_id
1 'polypeptide(L)'
;MISTAVIMSALELGCIYALVALALFLSFRILNIADMTTDGAFTLGCAVSATIAVAGHPLLALPAAMAAGACAGFITAFLQTKLKIPSILAGIITNTGLYTVNLAVMGFSSNVSMVKADTMFSLVKPFLGSFYKLIPAAVLTVVIGILLTLFLKTRLGLSIRATGDNPDMVRASSINTAFTVTVGLCLSNAMTALSGAVLAQYQKTADINLGTGMVIIGLASLIIGETLMPKGKTWMKALGAILGSILYRFIIAIALRLDLPSECLKLISAVIVALAIGLPAIKSAVRPATKGGKA
;
A
#
# COMPACT_ATOMS: atom_id res chain seq x y z
N MET A 1 -10.53 -3.21 -29.32
CA MET A 1 -9.26 -2.46 -29.16
C MET A 1 -9.22 -1.78 -27.81
N ILE A 2 -8.12 -1.88 -27.06
CA ILE A 2 -7.98 -1.20 -25.77
C ILE A 2 -7.77 0.29 -26.06
N SER A 3 -8.68 1.16 -25.60
CA SER A 3 -8.56 2.61 -25.79
C SER A 3 -7.33 3.14 -25.04
N THR A 4 -6.60 4.08 -25.63
CA THR A 4 -5.46 4.75 -24.99
C THR A 4 -5.83 5.34 -23.63
N ALA A 5 -7.06 5.82 -23.46
CA ALA A 5 -7.56 6.34 -22.18
C ALA A 5 -7.58 5.27 -21.06
N VAL A 6 -7.92 4.01 -21.37
CA VAL A 6 -7.92 2.91 -20.39
C VAL A 6 -6.50 2.54 -19.98
N ILE A 7 -5.56 2.53 -20.93
CA ILE A 7 -4.14 2.29 -20.63
C ILE A 7 -3.61 3.38 -19.70
N MET A 8 -3.91 4.65 -20.00
CA MET A 8 -3.49 5.77 -19.16
C MET A 8 -4.05 5.68 -17.75
N SER A 9 -5.37 5.44 -17.60
CA SER A 9 -6.00 5.30 -16.28
C SER A 9 -5.44 4.11 -15.49
N ALA A 10 -5.13 2.99 -16.16
CA ALA A 10 -4.53 1.83 -15.52
C ALA A 10 -3.12 2.12 -15.01
N LEU A 11 -2.31 2.87 -15.77
CA LEU A 11 -0.97 3.33 -15.35
C LEU A 11 -1.05 4.32 -14.18
N GLU A 12 -1.93 5.32 -14.26
CA GLU A 12 -2.14 6.32 -13.22
C GLU A 12 -2.51 5.66 -11.87
N LEU A 13 -3.55 4.82 -11.89
CA LEU A 13 -3.98 4.08 -10.72
C LEU A 13 -2.93 3.05 -10.27
N GLY A 14 -2.24 2.40 -11.21
CA GLY A 14 -1.14 1.48 -10.93
C GLY A 14 -0.02 2.14 -10.12
N CYS A 15 0.37 3.37 -10.48
CA CYS A 15 1.36 4.15 -9.73
C CYS A 15 0.84 4.53 -8.33
N ILE A 16 -0.42 4.96 -8.20
CA ILE A 16 -1.00 5.34 -6.90
C ILE A 16 -1.03 4.14 -5.94
N TYR A 17 -1.53 2.99 -6.40
CA TYR A 17 -1.60 1.77 -5.58
C TYR A 17 -0.25 1.09 -5.37
N ALA A 18 0.77 1.42 -6.17
CA ALA A 18 2.13 0.96 -5.92
C ALA A 18 2.68 1.45 -4.58
N LEU A 19 2.21 2.60 -4.06
CA LEU A 19 2.55 3.07 -2.71
C LEU A 19 2.02 2.12 -1.62
N VAL A 20 0.80 1.57 -1.79
CA VAL A 20 0.27 0.53 -0.89
C VAL A 20 1.07 -0.76 -1.01
N ALA A 21 1.44 -1.17 -2.24
CA ALA A 21 2.27 -2.35 -2.44
C ALA A 21 3.65 -2.21 -1.79
N LEU A 22 4.28 -1.02 -1.84
CA LEU A 22 5.52 -0.71 -1.14
C LEU A 22 5.35 -0.68 0.38
N ALA A 23 4.22 -0.18 0.88
CA ALA A 23 3.88 -0.20 2.31
C ALA A 23 3.78 -1.64 2.82
N LEU A 24 3.05 -2.50 2.11
CA LEU A 24 2.92 -3.92 2.44
C LEU A 24 4.21 -4.71 2.20
N PHE A 25 5.04 -4.31 1.23
CA PHE A 25 6.39 -4.85 1.10
C PHE A 25 7.19 -4.63 2.39
N LEU A 26 7.09 -3.46 3.01
CA LEU A 26 7.78 -3.18 4.27
C LEU A 26 7.18 -3.97 5.45
N SER A 27 5.85 -3.94 5.65
CA SER A 27 5.21 -4.59 6.80
C SER A 27 5.18 -6.12 6.65
N PHE A 28 4.70 -6.62 5.51
CA PHE A 28 4.46 -8.05 5.31
C PHE A 28 5.72 -8.82 4.91
N ARG A 29 6.57 -8.24 4.03
CA ARG A 29 7.74 -8.95 3.50
C ARG A 29 9.03 -8.70 4.27
N ILE A 30 9.23 -7.47 4.76
CA ILE A 30 10.45 -7.10 5.47
C ILE A 30 10.31 -7.36 6.98
N LEU A 31 9.22 -6.89 7.61
CA LEU A 31 8.95 -7.11 9.04
C LEU A 31 8.31 -8.46 9.36
N ASN A 32 7.75 -9.13 8.34
CA ASN A 32 6.97 -10.36 8.51
C ASN A 32 5.77 -10.18 9.47
N ILE A 33 5.13 -9.02 9.42
CA ILE A 33 3.97 -8.64 10.23
C ILE A 33 2.76 -8.46 9.32
N ALA A 34 1.69 -9.22 9.57
CA ALA A 34 0.41 -9.01 8.90
C ALA A 34 -0.29 -7.79 9.51
N ASP A 35 -0.20 -6.65 8.84
CA ASP A 35 -0.80 -5.38 9.29
C ASP A 35 -2.18 -5.18 8.64
N MET A 36 -3.23 -5.35 9.45
CA MET A 36 -4.61 -5.11 9.03
C MET A 36 -5.07 -3.66 9.24
N THR A 37 -4.19 -2.77 9.70
CA THR A 37 -4.47 -1.34 9.86
C THR A 37 -4.51 -0.61 8.51
N THR A 38 -3.92 -1.20 7.48
CA THR A 38 -3.74 -0.65 6.13
C THR A 38 -5.04 -0.09 5.53
N ASP A 39 -6.17 -0.80 5.67
CA ASP A 39 -7.47 -0.35 5.14
C ASP A 39 -7.92 0.96 5.78
N GLY A 40 -7.85 1.04 7.13
CA GLY A 40 -8.21 2.23 7.89
C GLY A 40 -7.23 3.39 7.68
N ALA A 41 -5.93 3.10 7.61
CA ALA A 41 -4.89 4.11 7.36
C ALA A 41 -4.99 4.70 5.94
N PHE A 42 -5.37 3.89 4.95
CA PHE A 42 -5.65 4.37 3.59
C PHE A 42 -6.82 5.35 3.59
N THR A 43 -7.93 4.98 4.22
CA THR A 43 -9.12 5.85 4.36
C THR A 43 -8.79 7.11 5.15
N LEU A 44 -7.97 7.02 6.21
CA LEU A 44 -7.48 8.17 6.97
C LEU A 44 -6.73 9.15 6.07
N GLY A 45 -5.85 8.63 5.21
CA GLY A 45 -5.14 9.43 4.21
C GLY A 45 -6.09 10.13 3.25
N CYS A 46 -7.13 9.44 2.77
CA CYS A 46 -8.17 10.04 1.93
C CYS A 46 -8.91 11.17 2.67
N ALA A 47 -9.34 10.92 3.90
CA ALA A 47 -10.09 11.86 4.73
C ALA A 47 -9.29 13.14 5.03
N VAL A 48 -8.06 12.99 5.53
CA VAL A 48 -7.16 14.11 5.84
C VAL A 48 -6.83 14.92 4.59
N SER A 49 -6.57 14.22 3.48
CA SER A 49 -6.27 14.91 2.22
C SER A 49 -7.47 15.69 1.69
N ALA A 50 -8.67 15.13 1.80
CA ALA A 50 -9.87 15.80 1.33
C ALA A 50 -10.17 17.07 2.14
N THR A 51 -10.10 16.98 3.46
CA THR A 51 -10.39 18.13 4.35
C THR A 51 -9.39 19.28 4.16
N ILE A 52 -8.09 18.96 4.05
CA ILE A 52 -7.05 19.98 3.85
C ILE A 52 -7.07 20.55 2.44
N ALA A 53 -7.40 19.75 1.41
CA ALA A 53 -7.53 20.23 0.05
C ALA A 53 -8.74 21.16 -0.10
N VAL A 54 -9.87 20.85 0.56
CA VAL A 54 -11.06 21.76 0.61
C VAL A 54 -10.73 23.07 1.34
N ALA A 55 -9.82 23.04 2.32
CA ALA A 55 -9.30 24.23 3.00
C ALA A 55 -8.31 25.06 2.15
N GLY A 56 -8.02 24.65 0.89
CA GLY A 56 -7.19 25.40 -0.06
C GLY A 56 -5.70 25.03 -0.04
N HIS A 57 -5.28 23.99 0.65
CA HIS A 57 -3.87 23.60 0.77
C HIS A 57 -3.58 22.17 0.26
N PRO A 58 -3.77 21.88 -1.05
CA PRO A 58 -3.68 20.51 -1.56
C PRO A 58 -2.28 19.86 -1.44
N LEU A 59 -1.20 20.63 -1.46
CA LEU A 59 0.16 20.10 -1.30
C LEU A 59 0.48 19.77 0.16
N LEU A 60 0.01 20.55 1.13
CA LEU A 60 0.16 20.27 2.56
C LEU A 60 -0.65 19.04 2.99
N ALA A 61 -1.68 18.68 2.24
CA ALA A 61 -2.50 17.51 2.48
C ALA A 61 -1.68 16.19 2.45
N LEU A 62 -0.64 16.11 1.60
CA LEU A 62 0.18 14.89 1.46
C LEU A 62 1.02 14.59 2.72
N PRO A 63 1.88 15.52 3.21
CA PRO A 63 2.64 15.27 4.42
C PRO A 63 1.75 15.14 5.67
N ALA A 64 0.63 15.87 5.74
CA ALA A 64 -0.34 15.72 6.83
C ALA A 64 -0.97 14.32 6.85
N ALA A 65 -1.34 13.77 5.70
CA ALA A 65 -1.85 12.41 5.57
C ALA A 65 -0.77 11.37 5.98
N MET A 66 0.49 11.57 5.58
CA MET A 66 1.60 10.70 6.01
C MET A 66 1.77 10.73 7.54
N ALA A 67 1.70 11.89 8.17
CA ALA A 67 1.80 12.02 9.61
C ALA A 67 0.63 11.32 10.33
N ALA A 68 -0.60 11.50 9.83
CA ALA A 68 -1.77 10.82 10.37
C ALA A 68 -1.66 9.29 10.23
N GLY A 69 -1.20 8.78 9.07
CA GLY A 69 -0.94 7.37 8.86
C GLY A 69 0.17 6.83 9.78
N ALA A 70 1.24 7.60 10.00
CA ALA A 70 2.30 7.24 10.96
C ALA A 70 1.75 7.11 12.39
N CYS A 71 0.85 8.01 12.81
CA CYS A 71 0.16 7.92 14.10
C CYS A 71 -0.70 6.65 14.21
N ALA A 72 -1.43 6.29 13.15
CA ALA A 72 -2.20 5.05 13.11
C ALA A 72 -1.27 3.82 13.24
N GLY A 73 -0.16 3.79 12.50
CA GLY A 73 0.86 2.75 12.62
C GLY A 73 1.51 2.69 14.00
N PHE A 74 1.71 3.84 14.65
CA PHE A 74 2.23 3.91 16.03
C PHE A 74 1.27 3.25 17.03
N ILE A 75 -0.05 3.52 16.91
CA ILE A 75 -1.07 2.90 17.77
C ILE A 75 -1.03 1.38 17.61
N THR A 76 -1.03 0.87 16.38
CA THR A 76 -0.95 -0.57 16.11
C THR A 76 0.33 -1.17 16.68
N ALA A 77 1.47 -0.52 16.49
CA ALA A 77 2.75 -0.97 17.03
C ALA A 77 2.76 -0.95 18.58
N PHE A 78 2.15 0.04 19.21
CA PHE A 78 2.00 0.12 20.65
C PHE A 78 1.20 -1.07 21.21
N LEU A 79 0.06 -1.40 20.58
CA LEU A 79 -0.76 -2.55 20.95
C LEU A 79 0.05 -3.86 20.84
N GLN A 80 0.86 -4.03 19.78
CA GLN A 80 1.67 -5.22 19.58
C GLN A 80 2.86 -5.31 20.55
N THR A 81 3.60 -4.21 20.71
CA THR A 81 4.88 -4.26 21.42
C THR A 81 4.75 -4.09 22.93
N LYS A 82 3.82 -3.26 23.40
CA LYS A 82 3.59 -2.98 24.83
C LYS A 82 2.51 -3.88 25.43
N LEU A 83 1.38 -4.02 24.75
CA LEU A 83 0.27 -4.86 25.23
C LEU A 83 0.39 -6.32 24.78
N LYS A 84 1.40 -6.65 23.94
CA LYS A 84 1.66 -8.01 23.41
C LYS A 84 0.45 -8.64 22.71
N ILE A 85 -0.40 -7.80 22.11
CA ILE A 85 -1.54 -8.26 21.33
C ILE A 85 -1.02 -8.83 20.00
N PRO A 86 -1.54 -9.99 19.54
CA PRO A 86 -1.18 -10.55 18.23
C PRO A 86 -1.35 -9.53 17.10
N SER A 87 -0.43 -9.51 16.13
CA SER A 87 -0.36 -8.48 15.08
C SER A 87 -1.66 -8.30 14.31
N ILE A 88 -2.30 -9.40 13.90
CA ILE A 88 -3.57 -9.37 13.18
C ILE A 88 -4.66 -8.70 14.02
N LEU A 89 -4.77 -9.09 15.31
CA LEU A 89 -5.79 -8.55 16.20
C LEU A 89 -5.55 -7.06 16.51
N ALA A 90 -4.30 -6.67 16.76
CA ALA A 90 -3.94 -5.25 16.93
C ALA A 90 -4.31 -4.41 15.72
N GLY A 91 -4.06 -4.91 14.50
CA GLY A 91 -4.45 -4.26 13.25
C GLY A 91 -5.96 -4.11 13.11
N ILE A 92 -6.74 -5.17 13.42
CA ILE A 92 -8.21 -5.13 13.37
C ILE A 92 -8.77 -4.12 14.39
N ILE A 93 -8.26 -4.11 15.63
CA ILE A 93 -8.70 -3.16 16.67
C ILE A 93 -8.44 -1.72 16.21
N THR A 94 -7.23 -1.44 15.72
CA THR A 94 -6.87 -0.10 15.23
C THR A 94 -7.72 0.28 14.02
N ASN A 95 -7.93 -0.62 13.06
CA ASN A 95 -8.75 -0.37 11.88
C ASN A 95 -10.20 -0.02 12.26
N THR A 96 -10.77 -0.75 13.21
CA THR A 96 -12.12 -0.48 13.73
C THR A 96 -12.20 0.88 14.41
N GLY A 97 -11.20 1.25 15.22
CA GLY A 97 -11.11 2.57 15.83
C GLY A 97 -10.93 3.70 14.82
N LEU A 98 -10.13 3.46 13.77
CA LEU A 98 -9.90 4.41 12.70
C LEU A 98 -11.16 4.74 11.90
N TYR A 99 -12.14 3.84 11.83
CA TYR A 99 -13.42 4.13 11.17
C TYR A 99 -14.08 5.39 11.75
N THR A 100 -14.17 5.47 13.06
CA THR A 100 -14.76 6.65 13.75
C THR A 100 -13.87 7.89 13.61
N VAL A 101 -12.55 7.73 13.67
CA VAL A 101 -11.61 8.84 13.47
C VAL A 101 -11.74 9.38 12.05
N ASN A 102 -11.82 8.52 11.05
CA ASN A 102 -11.99 8.91 9.65
C ASN A 102 -13.30 9.68 9.46
N LEU A 103 -14.39 9.19 10.06
CA LEU A 103 -15.69 9.85 10.02
C LEU A 103 -15.65 11.23 10.69
N ALA A 104 -14.97 11.35 11.84
CA ALA A 104 -14.80 12.62 12.54
C ALA A 104 -13.97 13.63 11.72
N VAL A 105 -12.88 13.19 11.09
CA VAL A 105 -12.06 14.02 10.19
C VAL A 105 -12.86 14.50 8.99
N MET A 106 -13.78 13.68 8.46
CA MET A 106 -14.69 14.04 7.36
C MET A 106 -15.90 14.86 7.80
N GLY A 107 -15.94 15.33 9.07
CA GLY A 107 -17.07 16.11 9.60
C GLY A 107 -18.34 15.31 9.76
N PHE A 108 -18.23 14.03 10.14
CA PHE A 108 -19.32 13.06 10.26
C PHE A 108 -20.12 12.84 8.97
N SER A 109 -19.50 13.10 7.83
CA SER A 109 -20.04 12.79 6.51
C SER A 109 -19.39 11.53 5.95
N SER A 110 -20.15 10.64 5.32
CA SER A 110 -19.59 9.44 4.67
C SER A 110 -18.81 9.75 3.40
N ASN A 111 -18.99 10.92 2.82
CA ASN A 111 -18.32 11.35 1.60
C ASN A 111 -18.00 12.84 1.62
N VAL A 112 -16.76 13.18 1.21
CA VAL A 112 -16.32 14.58 1.06
C VAL A 112 -15.97 14.81 -0.41
N SER A 113 -16.67 15.77 -1.05
CA SER A 113 -16.44 16.12 -2.45
C SER A 113 -15.42 17.26 -2.57
N MET A 114 -14.39 17.07 -3.40
CA MET A 114 -13.35 18.04 -3.72
C MET A 114 -13.49 18.60 -5.15
N VAL A 115 -14.67 18.49 -5.76
CA VAL A 115 -14.88 18.91 -7.17
C VAL A 115 -14.54 20.39 -7.38
N LYS A 116 -14.84 21.24 -6.38
CA LYS A 116 -14.58 22.69 -6.41
C LYS A 116 -13.20 23.06 -5.82
N ALA A 117 -12.51 22.12 -5.17
CA ALA A 117 -11.22 22.37 -4.56
C ALA A 117 -10.07 22.14 -5.54
N ASP A 118 -8.99 22.88 -5.36
CA ASP A 118 -7.76 22.61 -6.06
C ASP A 118 -7.11 21.32 -5.54
N THR A 119 -6.53 20.58 -6.46
CA THR A 119 -5.78 19.35 -6.17
C THR A 119 -4.34 19.51 -6.65
N MET A 120 -3.43 18.68 -6.16
CA MET A 120 -2.05 18.68 -6.67
C MET A 120 -2.02 18.48 -8.21
N PHE A 121 -2.99 17.71 -8.74
CA PHE A 121 -3.11 17.47 -10.18
C PHE A 121 -3.62 18.70 -10.93
N SER A 122 -4.54 19.49 -10.35
CA SER A 122 -5.03 20.73 -10.98
C SER A 122 -3.95 21.80 -11.05
N LEU A 123 -3.08 21.89 -10.04
CA LEU A 123 -1.97 22.84 -10.00
C LEU A 123 -0.90 22.54 -11.07
N VAL A 124 -0.68 21.28 -11.39
CA VAL A 124 0.34 20.85 -12.37
C VAL A 124 -0.19 20.78 -13.79
N LYS A 125 -1.51 20.75 -13.97
CA LYS A 125 -2.18 20.66 -15.27
C LYS A 125 -1.67 21.68 -16.32
N PRO A 126 -1.44 22.98 -16.00
CA PRO A 126 -0.96 23.94 -16.99
C PRO A 126 0.44 23.63 -17.55
N PHE A 127 1.25 22.87 -16.81
CA PHE A 127 2.63 22.54 -17.20
C PHE A 127 2.76 21.22 -17.96
N LEU A 128 1.87 20.24 -17.72
CA LEU A 128 2.02 18.85 -18.19
C LEU A 128 0.95 18.42 -19.21
N GLY A 129 0.02 19.28 -19.59
CA GLY A 129 -0.99 18.98 -20.61
C GLY A 129 -1.76 17.67 -20.34
N SER A 130 -1.74 16.73 -21.29
CA SER A 130 -2.47 15.46 -21.19
C SER A 130 -1.95 14.49 -20.12
N PHE A 131 -0.69 14.62 -19.68
CA PHE A 131 -0.06 13.72 -18.72
C PHE A 131 -0.08 14.24 -17.28
N TYR A 132 -0.87 15.26 -16.98
CA TYR A 132 -0.90 15.95 -15.68
C TYR A 132 -1.25 15.07 -14.47
N LYS A 133 -1.87 13.91 -14.68
CA LYS A 133 -2.15 12.92 -13.63
C LYS A 133 -1.07 11.86 -13.50
N LEU A 134 -0.59 11.35 -14.65
CA LEU A 134 0.37 10.25 -14.68
C LEU A 134 1.74 10.67 -14.12
N ILE A 135 2.26 11.82 -14.58
CA ILE A 135 3.62 12.23 -14.22
C ILE A 135 3.77 12.48 -12.72
N PRO A 136 2.90 13.26 -12.03
CA PRO A 136 3.02 13.43 -10.58
C PRO A 136 2.88 12.12 -9.80
N ALA A 137 1.94 11.25 -10.19
CA ALA A 137 1.76 9.96 -9.54
C ALA A 137 2.99 9.06 -9.71
N ALA A 138 3.55 8.98 -10.92
CA ALA A 138 4.75 8.19 -11.21
C ALA A 138 5.99 8.74 -10.48
N VAL A 139 6.21 10.05 -10.52
CA VAL A 139 7.32 10.71 -9.81
C VAL A 139 7.24 10.44 -8.32
N LEU A 140 6.06 10.63 -7.72
CA LEU A 140 5.87 10.39 -6.29
C LEU A 140 6.16 8.94 -5.92
N THR A 141 5.66 7.98 -6.70
CA THR A 141 5.89 6.55 -6.48
C THR A 141 7.36 6.19 -6.59
N VAL A 142 8.05 6.70 -7.62
CA VAL A 142 9.50 6.46 -7.81
C VAL A 142 10.29 7.08 -6.66
N VAL A 143 10.01 8.31 -6.28
CA VAL A 143 10.69 9.00 -5.16
C VAL A 143 10.51 8.22 -3.86
N ILE A 144 9.29 7.83 -3.51
CA ILE A 144 9.02 7.04 -2.30
C ILE A 144 9.69 5.65 -2.39
N GLY A 145 9.69 5.00 -3.54
CA GLY A 145 10.39 3.73 -3.77
C GLY A 145 11.90 3.85 -3.56
N ILE A 146 12.52 4.93 -4.07
CA ILE A 146 13.94 5.21 -3.85
C ILE A 146 14.21 5.50 -2.37
N LEU A 147 13.41 6.38 -1.73
CA LEU A 147 13.56 6.70 -0.31
C LEU A 147 13.43 5.47 0.57
N LEU A 148 12.45 4.59 0.30
CA LEU A 148 12.29 3.33 1.03
C LEU A 148 13.51 2.42 0.85
N THR A 149 14.02 2.27 -0.38
CA THR A 149 15.19 1.41 -0.64
C THR A 149 16.47 1.96 0.00
N LEU A 150 16.65 3.28 0.03
CA LEU A 150 17.76 3.93 0.74
C LEU A 150 17.60 3.77 2.25
N PHE A 151 16.39 3.99 2.79
CA PHE A 151 16.09 3.76 4.21
C PHE A 151 16.42 2.33 4.64
N LEU A 152 16.05 1.32 3.85
CA LEU A 152 16.34 -0.09 4.14
C LEU A 152 17.83 -0.44 4.11
N LYS A 153 18.70 0.43 3.59
CA LYS A 153 20.16 0.30 3.65
C LYS A 153 20.77 1.00 4.89
N THR A 154 20.02 1.83 5.60
CA THR A 154 20.48 2.48 6.83
C THR A 154 20.58 1.47 7.97
N ARG A 155 21.25 1.86 9.08
CA ARG A 155 21.37 1.04 10.30
C ARG A 155 19.99 0.63 10.84
N LEU A 156 19.03 1.56 10.86
CA LEU A 156 17.64 1.27 11.27
C LEU A 156 16.95 0.31 10.29
N GLY A 157 17.06 0.53 9.00
CA GLY A 157 16.50 -0.36 7.99
C GLY A 157 17.06 -1.78 8.04
N LEU A 158 18.36 -1.92 8.29
CA LEU A 158 18.99 -3.24 8.50
C LEU A 158 18.48 -3.90 9.79
N SER A 159 18.30 -3.15 10.88
CA SER A 159 17.72 -3.66 12.13
C SER A 159 16.27 -4.12 11.95
N ILE A 160 15.47 -3.38 11.16
CA ILE A 160 14.08 -3.76 10.80
C ILE A 160 14.08 -5.08 10.02
N ARG A 161 14.96 -5.24 9.05
CA ARG A 161 15.07 -6.47 8.26
C ARG A 161 15.49 -7.66 9.15
N ALA A 162 16.51 -7.46 9.98
CA ALA A 162 16.96 -8.49 10.93
C ALA A 162 15.85 -8.89 11.91
N THR A 163 15.03 -7.91 12.38
CA THR A 163 13.88 -8.16 13.26
C THR A 163 12.81 -9.03 12.57
N GLY A 164 12.55 -8.80 11.29
CA GLY A 164 11.60 -9.62 10.52
C GLY A 164 12.11 -11.03 10.24
N ASP A 165 13.44 -11.19 10.07
CA ASP A 165 14.04 -12.52 9.83
C ASP A 165 14.11 -13.36 11.12
N ASN A 166 14.58 -12.77 12.23
CA ASN A 166 14.67 -13.46 13.53
C ASN A 166 14.68 -12.45 14.70
N PRO A 167 13.53 -12.20 15.34
CA PRO A 167 13.44 -11.21 16.42
C PRO A 167 14.24 -11.61 17.67
N ASP A 168 14.42 -12.91 17.94
CA ASP A 168 15.13 -13.37 19.14
C ASP A 168 16.64 -13.16 18.99
N MET A 169 17.19 -13.38 17.80
CA MET A 169 18.59 -13.08 17.50
C MET A 169 18.87 -11.57 17.63
N VAL A 170 17.93 -10.73 17.19
CA VAL A 170 18.06 -9.27 17.27
C VAL A 170 18.04 -8.80 18.72
N ARG A 171 17.20 -9.38 19.58
CA ARG A 171 17.21 -9.12 21.01
C ARG A 171 18.52 -9.49 21.67
N ALA A 172 19.08 -10.66 21.30
CA ALA A 172 20.40 -11.10 21.79
C ALA A 172 21.53 -10.12 21.39
N SER A 173 21.37 -9.42 20.28
CA SER A 173 22.27 -8.37 19.78
C SER A 173 22.05 -6.98 20.40
N SER A 174 21.33 -6.89 21.53
CA SER A 174 20.99 -5.64 22.24
C SER A 174 20.19 -4.61 21.42
N ILE A 175 19.55 -5.01 20.33
CA ILE A 175 18.68 -4.14 19.53
C ILE A 175 17.25 -4.24 20.06
N ASN A 176 16.60 -3.09 20.26
CA ASN A 176 15.21 -3.05 20.73
C ASN A 176 14.24 -3.39 19.60
N THR A 177 13.73 -4.61 19.60
CA THR A 177 12.77 -5.09 18.59
C THR A 177 11.44 -4.35 18.63
N ALA A 178 11.01 -3.84 19.78
CA ALA A 178 9.81 -3.02 19.90
C ALA A 178 9.96 -1.70 19.13
N PHE A 179 11.12 -1.08 19.18
CA PHE A 179 11.41 0.14 18.45
C PHE A 179 11.46 -0.11 16.93
N THR A 180 12.11 -1.19 16.48
CA THR A 180 12.20 -1.51 15.05
C THR A 180 10.84 -1.83 14.45
N VAL A 181 9.98 -2.57 15.17
CA VAL A 181 8.59 -2.84 14.76
C VAL A 181 7.79 -1.54 14.70
N THR A 182 7.92 -0.68 15.70
CA THR A 182 7.19 0.61 15.73
C THR A 182 7.55 1.48 14.54
N VAL A 183 8.86 1.68 14.28
CA VAL A 183 9.30 2.49 13.13
C VAL A 183 8.82 1.90 11.81
N GLY A 184 8.90 0.58 11.66
CA GLY A 184 8.46 -0.09 10.43
C GLY A 184 6.96 0.03 10.17
N LEU A 185 6.12 -0.15 11.19
CA LEU A 185 4.66 0.02 11.07
C LEU A 185 4.25 1.48 10.86
N CYS A 186 4.92 2.44 11.53
CA CYS A 186 4.70 3.87 11.29
C CYS A 186 4.99 4.24 9.83
N LEU A 187 6.12 3.78 9.30
CA LEU A 187 6.52 4.08 7.92
C LEU A 187 5.60 3.40 6.90
N SER A 188 5.22 2.14 7.15
CA SER A 188 4.28 1.41 6.30
C SER A 188 2.93 2.13 6.22
N ASN A 189 2.33 2.47 7.36
CA ASN A 189 1.04 3.15 7.40
C ASN A 189 1.11 4.59 6.88
N ALA A 190 2.25 5.28 7.03
CA ALA A 190 2.48 6.59 6.41
C ALA A 190 2.44 6.52 4.87
N MET A 191 3.08 5.50 4.27
CA MET A 191 3.04 5.29 2.82
C MET A 191 1.64 4.88 2.34
N THR A 192 0.93 4.08 3.12
CA THR A 192 -0.47 3.71 2.84
C THR A 192 -1.39 4.93 2.85
N ALA A 193 -1.30 5.78 3.87
CA ALA A 193 -2.06 7.00 3.97
C ALA A 193 -1.71 8.00 2.85
N LEU A 194 -0.45 8.07 2.44
CA LEU A 194 -0.03 8.86 1.28
C LEU A 194 -0.72 8.38 0.00
N SER A 195 -0.79 7.06 -0.22
CA SER A 195 -1.53 6.50 -1.36
C SER A 195 -2.99 6.90 -1.34
N GLY A 196 -3.65 6.80 -0.17
CA GLY A 196 -5.03 7.26 0.03
C GLY A 196 -5.20 8.75 -0.29
N ALA A 197 -4.29 9.58 0.20
CA ALA A 197 -4.29 11.03 -0.04
C ALA A 197 -4.21 11.37 -1.54
N VAL A 198 -3.32 10.70 -2.26
CA VAL A 198 -3.16 10.89 -3.71
C VAL A 198 -4.39 10.38 -4.46
N LEU A 199 -4.96 9.24 -4.05
CA LEU A 199 -6.17 8.71 -4.67
C LEU A 199 -7.37 9.65 -4.51
N ALA A 200 -7.59 10.18 -3.30
CA ALA A 200 -8.66 11.11 -3.03
C ALA A 200 -8.57 12.38 -3.92
N GLN A 201 -7.38 12.94 -4.07
CA GLN A 201 -7.14 14.08 -4.96
C GLN A 201 -7.27 13.70 -6.45
N TYR A 202 -6.93 12.46 -6.82
CA TYR A 202 -7.09 11.96 -8.18
C TYR A 202 -8.57 11.82 -8.57
N GLN A 203 -9.38 11.24 -7.68
CA GLN A 203 -10.82 11.03 -7.89
C GLN A 203 -11.65 12.28 -7.58
N LYS A 204 -11.07 13.28 -6.88
CA LYS A 204 -11.76 14.47 -6.35
C LYS A 204 -12.91 14.14 -5.39
N THR A 205 -12.81 13.01 -4.71
CA THR A 205 -13.77 12.58 -3.69
C THR A 205 -13.07 11.68 -2.69
N ALA A 206 -13.50 11.76 -1.43
CA ALA A 206 -13.11 10.83 -0.38
C ALA A 206 -14.37 10.17 0.19
N ASP A 207 -14.41 8.86 0.23
CA ASP A 207 -15.49 8.05 0.79
C ASP A 207 -14.93 7.19 1.91
N ILE A 208 -15.73 6.97 2.96
CA ILE A 208 -15.33 6.20 4.15
C ILE A 208 -14.96 4.74 3.84
N ASN A 209 -15.47 4.19 2.74
CA ASN A 209 -15.25 2.81 2.33
C ASN A 209 -14.12 2.64 1.31
N LEU A 210 -13.43 3.72 0.90
CA LEU A 210 -12.37 3.65 -0.12
C LEU A 210 -11.21 2.73 0.26
N GLY A 211 -10.90 2.60 1.54
CA GLY A 211 -9.85 1.72 2.05
C GLY A 211 -10.23 0.25 2.14
N THR A 212 -11.52 -0.09 2.01
CA THR A 212 -11.97 -1.46 2.21
C THR A 212 -11.40 -2.41 1.16
N GLY A 213 -10.56 -3.36 1.60
CA GLY A 213 -9.91 -4.36 0.75
C GLY A 213 -8.58 -3.91 0.15
N MET A 214 -8.01 -2.78 0.59
CA MET A 214 -6.70 -2.32 0.12
C MET A 214 -5.56 -3.26 0.49
N VAL A 215 -5.65 -3.94 1.63
CA VAL A 215 -4.71 -5.02 2.00
C VAL A 215 -4.67 -6.09 0.91
N ILE A 216 -5.83 -6.54 0.42
CA ILE A 216 -5.92 -7.58 -0.60
C ILE A 216 -5.29 -7.11 -1.91
N ILE A 217 -5.63 -5.89 -2.36
CA ILE A 217 -5.09 -5.28 -3.58
C ILE A 217 -3.57 -5.12 -3.49
N GLY A 218 -3.07 -4.65 -2.37
CA GLY A 218 -1.65 -4.45 -2.16
C GLY A 218 -0.87 -5.76 -2.06
N LEU A 219 -1.39 -6.79 -1.37
CA LEU A 219 -0.79 -8.12 -1.33
C LEU A 219 -0.81 -8.80 -2.71
N ALA A 220 -1.91 -8.68 -3.48
CA ALA A 220 -1.95 -9.17 -4.85
C ALA A 220 -0.84 -8.54 -5.70
N SER A 221 -0.73 -7.22 -5.63
CA SER A 221 0.30 -6.47 -6.34
C SER A 221 1.70 -6.90 -5.93
N LEU A 222 1.94 -7.10 -4.64
CA LEU A 222 3.21 -7.55 -4.11
C LEU A 222 3.56 -8.96 -4.60
N ILE A 223 2.64 -9.90 -4.55
CA ILE A 223 2.86 -11.30 -4.96
C ILE A 223 3.10 -11.40 -6.47
N ILE A 224 2.33 -10.68 -7.28
CA ILE A 224 2.56 -10.58 -8.72
C ILE A 224 3.96 -10.00 -8.98
N GLY A 225 4.36 -8.97 -8.26
CA GLY A 225 5.68 -8.38 -8.34
C GLY A 225 6.81 -9.34 -7.96
N GLU A 226 6.62 -10.15 -6.92
CA GLU A 226 7.59 -11.17 -6.51
C GLU A 226 7.74 -12.31 -7.55
N THR A 227 6.64 -12.67 -8.22
CA THR A 227 6.72 -13.69 -9.29
C THR A 227 7.49 -13.20 -10.51
N LEU A 228 7.47 -11.89 -10.78
CA LEU A 228 8.26 -11.27 -11.86
C LEU A 228 9.75 -11.18 -11.53
N MET A 229 10.07 -10.93 -10.25
CA MET A 229 11.45 -10.75 -9.77
C MET A 229 11.77 -11.68 -8.59
N PRO A 230 11.81 -13.02 -8.79
CA PRO A 230 11.92 -13.99 -7.70
C PRO A 230 13.30 -13.98 -7.03
N LYS A 231 14.34 -13.56 -7.73
CA LYS A 231 15.73 -13.52 -7.24
C LYS A 231 16.28 -12.11 -7.39
N GLY A 232 16.59 -11.42 -6.29
CA GLY A 232 17.16 -10.08 -6.39
C GLY A 232 17.44 -9.39 -5.07
N LYS A 233 18.20 -8.30 -5.17
CA LYS A 233 18.46 -7.38 -4.07
C LYS A 233 17.15 -6.70 -3.64
N THR A 234 17.10 -6.15 -2.43
CA THR A 234 15.92 -5.50 -1.86
C THR A 234 15.29 -4.43 -2.79
N TRP A 235 16.12 -3.67 -3.50
CA TRP A 235 15.64 -2.68 -4.46
C TRP A 235 14.91 -3.28 -5.66
N MET A 236 15.36 -4.48 -6.14
CA MET A 236 14.67 -5.18 -7.22
C MET A 236 13.29 -5.68 -6.78
N LYS A 237 13.16 -6.13 -5.52
CA LYS A 237 11.87 -6.55 -4.95
C LYS A 237 10.92 -5.36 -4.81
N ALA A 238 11.43 -4.19 -4.40
CA ALA A 238 10.64 -2.96 -4.36
C ALA A 238 10.16 -2.52 -5.76
N LEU A 239 11.03 -2.60 -6.78
CA LEU A 239 10.63 -2.38 -8.18
C LEU A 239 9.61 -3.43 -8.63
N GLY A 240 9.79 -4.69 -8.23
CA GLY A 240 8.80 -5.75 -8.47
C GLY A 240 7.41 -5.38 -7.92
N ALA A 241 7.32 -4.87 -6.69
CA ALA A 241 6.05 -4.43 -6.11
C ALA A 241 5.39 -3.31 -6.92
N ILE A 242 6.16 -2.34 -7.43
CA ILE A 242 5.65 -1.27 -8.29
C ILE A 242 5.12 -1.84 -9.61
N LEU A 243 5.90 -2.68 -10.28
CA LEU A 243 5.49 -3.31 -11.54
C LEU A 243 4.29 -4.24 -11.34
N GLY A 244 4.26 -4.98 -10.23
CA GLY A 244 3.14 -5.84 -9.86
C GLY A 244 1.84 -5.06 -9.67
N SER A 245 1.90 -3.87 -9.05
CA SER A 245 0.74 -2.99 -8.91
C SER A 245 0.22 -2.49 -10.27
N ILE A 246 1.11 -2.11 -11.16
CA ILE A 246 0.74 -1.68 -12.51
C ILE A 246 0.07 -2.84 -13.26
N LEU A 247 0.67 -4.04 -13.25
CA LEU A 247 0.10 -5.22 -13.91
C LEU A 247 -1.25 -5.60 -13.32
N TYR A 248 -1.38 -5.60 -11.99
CA TYR A 248 -2.65 -5.86 -11.34
C TYR A 248 -3.74 -4.91 -11.84
N ARG A 249 -3.44 -3.61 -11.96
CA ARG A 249 -4.38 -2.63 -12.50
C ARG A 249 -4.72 -2.86 -13.97
N PHE A 250 -3.78 -3.30 -14.78
CA PHE A 250 -4.07 -3.70 -16.16
C PHE A 250 -5.02 -4.90 -16.22
N ILE A 251 -4.83 -5.91 -15.37
CA ILE A 251 -5.72 -7.08 -15.31
C ILE A 251 -7.14 -6.64 -14.94
N ILE A 252 -7.29 -5.77 -13.92
CA ILE A 252 -8.61 -5.24 -13.54
C ILE A 252 -9.23 -4.40 -14.66
N ALA A 253 -8.44 -3.56 -15.34
CA ALA A 253 -8.94 -2.75 -16.46
C ALA A 253 -9.42 -3.60 -17.65
N ILE A 254 -8.77 -4.73 -17.90
CA ILE A 254 -9.22 -5.71 -18.91
C ILE A 254 -10.51 -6.42 -18.44
N ALA A 255 -10.57 -6.83 -17.17
CA ALA A 255 -11.76 -7.48 -16.60
C ALA A 255 -13.01 -6.58 -16.67
N LEU A 256 -12.86 -5.28 -16.40
CA LEU A 256 -13.95 -4.30 -16.54
C LEU A 256 -14.47 -4.17 -18.00
N ARG A 257 -13.65 -4.46 -18.99
CA ARG A 257 -14.05 -4.42 -20.40
C ARG A 257 -14.82 -5.63 -20.87
N LEU A 258 -14.86 -6.70 -20.07
CA LEU A 258 -15.68 -7.87 -20.35
C LEU A 258 -17.14 -7.69 -19.88
N ASP A 259 -17.60 -6.44 -19.74
CA ASP A 259 -18.93 -6.02 -19.27
C ASP A 259 -19.33 -6.63 -17.92
N LEU A 260 -18.31 -6.89 -17.06
CA LEU A 260 -18.54 -7.39 -15.71
C LEU A 260 -19.01 -6.24 -14.80
N PRO A 261 -20.06 -6.45 -14.01
CA PRO A 261 -20.56 -5.43 -13.07
C PRO A 261 -19.46 -4.98 -12.12
N SER A 262 -19.48 -3.70 -11.76
CA SER A 262 -18.49 -3.10 -10.82
C SER A 262 -18.46 -3.80 -9.45
N GLU A 263 -19.58 -4.37 -9.04
CA GLU A 263 -19.73 -5.14 -7.80
C GLU A 263 -18.87 -6.43 -7.81
N CYS A 264 -18.64 -7.01 -9.00
CA CYS A 264 -17.81 -8.20 -9.16
C CYS A 264 -16.30 -7.93 -9.06
N LEU A 265 -15.85 -6.66 -9.01
CA LEU A 265 -14.42 -6.33 -8.94
C LEU A 265 -13.74 -6.91 -7.70
N LYS A 266 -14.42 -6.92 -6.55
CA LYS A 266 -13.90 -7.51 -5.31
C LYS A 266 -13.73 -9.02 -5.43
N LEU A 267 -14.67 -9.70 -6.08
CA LEU A 267 -14.61 -11.14 -6.35
C LEU A 267 -13.46 -11.46 -7.32
N ILE A 268 -13.35 -10.70 -8.41
CA ILE A 268 -12.25 -10.85 -9.39
C ILE A 268 -10.90 -10.66 -8.71
N SER A 269 -10.77 -9.62 -7.88
CA SER A 269 -9.57 -9.37 -7.09
C SER A 269 -9.21 -10.56 -6.21
N ALA A 270 -10.18 -11.11 -5.48
CA ALA A 270 -9.97 -12.27 -4.61
C ALA A 270 -9.54 -13.51 -5.40
N VAL A 271 -10.15 -13.77 -6.56
CA VAL A 271 -9.77 -14.88 -7.45
C VAL A 271 -8.35 -14.69 -8.00
N ILE A 272 -7.99 -13.48 -8.45
CA ILE A 272 -6.63 -13.18 -8.94
C ILE A 272 -5.61 -13.43 -7.85
N VAL A 273 -5.86 -12.97 -6.61
CA VAL A 273 -4.98 -13.20 -5.45
C VAL A 273 -4.85 -14.70 -5.15
N ALA A 274 -5.98 -15.42 -5.11
CA ALA A 274 -5.98 -16.86 -4.86
C ALA A 274 -5.17 -17.62 -5.92
N LEU A 275 -5.30 -17.25 -7.18
CA LEU A 275 -4.51 -17.83 -8.27
C LEU A 275 -3.03 -17.43 -8.17
N ALA A 276 -2.72 -16.18 -7.88
CA ALA A 276 -1.34 -15.71 -7.76
C ALA A 276 -0.59 -16.42 -6.61
N ILE A 277 -1.26 -16.67 -5.48
CA ILE A 277 -0.70 -17.40 -4.34
C ILE A 277 -0.69 -18.92 -4.61
N GLY A 278 -1.76 -19.46 -5.20
CA GLY A 278 -1.94 -20.88 -5.39
C GLY A 278 -1.07 -21.50 -6.48
N LEU A 279 -0.85 -20.79 -7.60
CA LEU A 279 -0.07 -21.31 -8.73
C LEU A 279 1.38 -21.71 -8.38
N PRO A 280 2.17 -20.95 -7.63
CA PRO A 280 3.49 -21.37 -7.18
C PRO A 280 3.44 -22.59 -6.26
N ALA A 281 2.46 -22.66 -5.35
CA ALA A 281 2.27 -23.78 -4.44
C ALA A 281 1.89 -25.06 -5.20
N ILE A 282 0.98 -24.96 -6.18
CA ILE A 282 0.58 -26.09 -7.04
C ILE A 282 1.79 -26.57 -7.88
N LYS A 283 2.56 -25.64 -8.47
CA LYS A 283 3.77 -26.00 -9.23
C LYS A 283 4.81 -26.69 -8.37
N SER A 284 4.96 -26.34 -7.11
CA SER A 284 5.89 -27.02 -6.18
C SER A 284 5.40 -28.40 -5.79
N ALA A 285 4.08 -28.59 -5.63
CA ALA A 285 3.47 -29.88 -5.30
C ALA A 285 3.45 -30.86 -6.48
N VAL A 286 3.34 -30.37 -7.72
CA VAL A 286 3.32 -31.17 -8.95
C VAL A 286 4.72 -31.53 -9.44
N ARG A 287 5.79 -30.87 -8.97
CA ARG A 287 7.16 -31.32 -9.26
C ARG A 287 7.42 -32.60 -8.47
N PRO A 288 7.51 -33.78 -9.15
CA PRO A 288 7.88 -35.02 -8.46
C PRO A 288 9.26 -34.78 -7.84
N ALA A 289 9.40 -35.21 -6.56
CA ALA A 289 10.69 -35.31 -5.90
C ALA A 289 11.58 -36.18 -6.80
N THR A 290 12.46 -35.59 -7.56
CA THR A 290 13.56 -36.30 -8.19
C THR A 290 14.39 -36.85 -7.05
N LYS A 291 14.14 -38.12 -6.74
CA LYS A 291 14.97 -38.98 -5.87
C LYS A 291 16.41 -38.85 -6.34
N GLY A 292 17.20 -38.07 -5.65
CA GLY A 292 18.65 -38.19 -5.64
C GLY A 292 19.00 -39.40 -4.82
N GLY A 293 18.77 -40.57 -5.38
CA GLY A 293 19.50 -41.74 -4.96
C GLY A 293 20.91 -41.65 -5.54
N LYS A 294 21.89 -41.50 -4.70
CA LYS A 294 23.23 -42.07 -4.92
C LYS A 294 23.73 -42.56 -3.58
N ALA A 295 23.89 -43.86 -3.57
CA ALA A 295 24.66 -44.63 -2.59
C ALA A 295 26.09 -44.09 -2.44
#